data_b52527d01766abf520be25f26f4ae495
#
_entry.id   b52527d01766abf520be25f26f4ae495
#
_cell.length_a   1.000
_cell.length_b   1.000
_cell.length_c   1.000
_cell.angle_alpha   90.00
_cell.angle_beta   90.00
_cell.angle_gamma   90.00
#
_symmetry.space_group_name_H-M   'P 1'
#
loop_
_entity.id
_entity.type
_entity.pdbx_description
1 polymer ?
#
loop_
_entity_poly.entity_id
_entity_poly.type
_entity_poly.pdbx_seq_one_letter_code
_entity_poly.pdbx_strand_id
1 'polypeptide(L)'
;MKRRDFVTKTSATVFGASLPLSGIRAQNRYSRYAGQTVTFSVPAHPHYDAMMKILPDFTRETGIKVETDRLAMGRMKEKQLLEMAKPQGDYDLGCYVVMWKGEYVAKNLIRPLDPFLQNPALADPAYDIKDIIPVYLENLGLVGGPKGYLAGPGARLYGLPYGAETSVLAYRKDIFARHGLKVPENYAEFAQLLRVIKDKEGIGALASRGQAGHQAVHAWLLHLNPLGGSVFDDEWRVRFNDKAGVQALKFLQEVVATGPAGIAGYGQGESNTAFLQGQAAMYLDSTSLAGLVNDPAKSRIVGKVSWALHPMGTRRASQSGGLGLAIARNAKNADAGFLLMQWLTSKAQDKAVTRAGGAPTRNSTLADTDLVRQYPEFITFKEALKYSNPDWRPIIAVWDKINVQALGVGISEALTGKKTAEAALNDLVAPVTQIMREAGYKV
;
A
#
# COMPACT_ATOMS: atom_id res chain seq x y z
N MET A 1 11.69 1.06 -90.66
CA MET A 1 12.27 1.14 -89.30
C MET A 1 11.26 1.72 -88.39
N LYS A 2 10.66 0.93 -87.49
CA LYS A 2 9.52 1.32 -86.65
C LYS A 2 10.05 1.69 -85.26
N ARG A 3 9.74 2.89 -84.78
CA ARG A 3 9.90 3.32 -83.38
C ARG A 3 8.85 2.62 -82.51
N ARG A 4 9.27 2.07 -81.41
CA ARG A 4 8.41 1.58 -80.35
C ARG A 4 8.40 2.59 -79.20
N ASP A 5 7.18 3.09 -78.86
CA ASP A 5 6.92 3.96 -77.75
C ASP A 5 6.87 3.13 -76.45
N PHE A 6 7.64 3.57 -75.47
CA PHE A 6 7.61 3.02 -74.11
C PHE A 6 6.69 3.88 -73.23
N VAL A 7 5.54 3.35 -72.91
CA VAL A 7 4.62 3.97 -71.94
C VAL A 7 5.02 3.50 -70.53
N THR A 8 5.58 4.41 -69.74
CA THR A 8 5.86 4.20 -68.30
C THR A 8 4.57 4.43 -67.54
N LYS A 9 3.98 3.36 -66.96
CA LYS A 9 2.92 3.43 -65.97
C LYS A 9 3.53 3.72 -64.59
N THR A 10 3.31 4.93 -64.07
CA THR A 10 3.61 5.32 -62.71
C THR A 10 2.48 4.82 -61.81
N SER A 11 2.72 3.77 -61.06
CA SER A 11 1.82 3.29 -60.00
C SER A 11 2.00 4.18 -58.76
N ALA A 12 1.02 5.01 -58.44
CA ALA A 12 0.97 5.73 -57.18
C ALA A 12 0.59 4.77 -56.05
N THR A 13 1.53 4.40 -55.22
CA THR A 13 1.30 3.63 -53.99
C THR A 13 0.75 4.61 -52.95
N VAL A 14 -0.54 4.54 -52.67
CA VAL A 14 -1.17 5.23 -51.56
C VAL A 14 -0.77 4.51 -50.30
N PHE A 15 0.17 5.06 -49.51
CA PHE A 15 0.42 4.67 -48.13
C PHE A 15 -0.77 5.09 -47.28
N GLY A 16 -1.74 4.22 -47.11
CA GLY A 16 -2.76 4.35 -46.08
C GLY A 16 -2.13 4.12 -44.73
N ALA A 17 -1.83 5.19 -44.00
CA ALA A 17 -1.49 5.10 -42.61
C ALA A 17 -2.71 4.59 -41.82
N SER A 18 -2.79 3.30 -41.58
CA SER A 18 -3.75 2.71 -40.64
C SER A 18 -3.36 3.15 -39.23
N LEU A 19 -4.00 4.19 -38.73
CA LEU A 19 -4.01 4.51 -37.30
C LEU A 19 -4.55 3.28 -36.55
N PRO A 20 -3.90 2.85 -35.45
CA PRO A 20 -4.38 1.69 -34.71
C PRO A 20 -5.80 1.96 -34.20
N LEU A 21 -6.74 1.09 -34.55
CA LEU A 21 -8.16 1.12 -34.13
C LEU A 21 -8.35 1.28 -32.62
N SER A 22 -7.34 0.92 -31.82
CA SER A 22 -7.31 1.15 -30.38
C SER A 22 -7.27 2.63 -29.99
N GLY A 23 -6.60 3.49 -30.73
CA GLY A 23 -6.55 4.93 -30.46
C GLY A 23 -7.89 5.63 -30.68
N ILE A 24 -8.64 5.24 -31.73
CA ILE A 24 -9.94 5.83 -32.05
C ILE A 24 -11.00 5.44 -31.01
N ARG A 25 -10.98 4.21 -30.49
CA ARG A 25 -11.90 3.77 -29.43
C ARG A 25 -11.58 4.42 -28.07
N ALA A 26 -10.31 4.64 -27.75
CA ALA A 26 -9.92 5.32 -26.52
C ALA A 26 -10.40 6.78 -26.51
N GLN A 27 -10.20 7.50 -27.59
CA GLN A 27 -10.60 8.91 -27.71
C GLN A 27 -12.12 9.10 -27.61
N ASN A 28 -12.92 8.16 -28.10
CA ASN A 28 -14.39 8.21 -28.06
C ASN A 28 -14.95 7.95 -26.63
N ARG A 29 -14.23 7.22 -25.78
CA ARG A 29 -14.65 6.89 -24.39
C ARG A 29 -14.66 8.12 -23.49
N TYR A 30 -13.68 8.99 -23.59
CA TYR A 30 -13.54 10.18 -22.75
C TYR A 30 -14.35 11.38 -23.27
N SER A 31 -14.62 11.46 -24.59
CA SER A 31 -15.23 12.64 -25.23
C SER A 31 -16.57 13.04 -24.62
N ARG A 32 -17.38 12.07 -24.19
CA ARG A 32 -18.67 12.32 -23.52
C ARG A 32 -18.52 13.07 -22.19
N TYR A 33 -17.37 12.96 -21.54
CA TYR A 33 -17.10 13.51 -20.21
C TYR A 33 -16.14 14.70 -20.25
N ALA A 34 -15.68 15.09 -21.44
CA ALA A 34 -14.80 16.25 -21.61
C ALA A 34 -15.49 17.51 -21.05
N GLY A 35 -14.71 18.32 -20.34
CA GLY A 35 -15.20 19.52 -19.64
C GLY A 35 -15.75 19.25 -18.23
N GLN A 36 -16.09 18.01 -17.87
CA GLN A 36 -16.44 17.67 -16.49
C GLN A 36 -15.24 17.80 -15.55
N THR A 37 -15.50 18.06 -14.27
CA THR A 37 -14.49 18.11 -13.23
C THR A 37 -14.69 16.93 -12.27
N VAL A 38 -13.64 16.15 -12.04
CA VAL A 38 -13.57 15.09 -11.01
C VAL A 38 -12.93 15.67 -9.77
N THR A 39 -13.64 15.67 -8.65
CA THR A 39 -13.08 16.05 -7.36
C THR A 39 -12.51 14.82 -6.66
N PHE A 40 -11.20 14.83 -6.42
CA PHE A 40 -10.43 13.69 -5.92
C PHE A 40 -9.84 13.96 -4.54
N SER A 41 -10.29 13.22 -3.52
CA SER A 41 -9.74 13.28 -2.16
C SER A 41 -8.48 12.43 -2.05
N VAL A 42 -7.34 13.06 -1.75
CA VAL A 42 -6.00 12.45 -1.76
C VAL A 42 -5.21 12.71 -0.48
N PRO A 43 -4.35 11.77 -0.04
CA PRO A 43 -3.48 11.98 1.11
C PRO A 43 -2.22 12.78 0.76
N ALA A 44 -1.65 13.45 1.76
CA ALA A 44 -0.25 13.86 1.74
C ALA A 44 0.63 12.60 1.87
N HIS A 45 1.09 12.05 0.75
CA HIS A 45 1.84 10.79 0.68
C HIS A 45 2.76 10.76 -0.55
N PRO A 46 3.99 10.20 -0.48
CA PRO A 46 4.96 10.21 -1.59
C PRO A 46 4.43 9.66 -2.92
N HIS A 47 3.64 8.60 -2.91
CA HIS A 47 3.02 8.06 -4.13
C HIS A 47 2.08 9.06 -4.80
N TYR A 48 1.32 9.84 -4.00
CA TYR A 48 0.42 10.88 -4.52
C TYR A 48 1.18 12.13 -4.96
N ASP A 49 2.36 12.40 -4.38
CA ASP A 49 3.27 13.43 -4.90
C ASP A 49 3.80 13.05 -6.29
N ALA A 50 4.09 11.77 -6.51
CA ALA A 50 4.45 11.24 -7.82
C ALA A 50 3.26 11.29 -8.80
N MET A 51 2.05 10.95 -8.36
CA MET A 51 0.81 11.07 -9.13
C MET A 51 0.57 12.50 -9.63
N MET A 52 0.76 13.50 -8.78
CA MET A 52 0.56 14.90 -9.16
C MET A 52 1.41 15.33 -10.35
N LYS A 53 2.55 14.68 -10.60
CA LYS A 53 3.43 14.97 -11.75
C LYS A 53 2.87 14.46 -13.07
N ILE A 54 2.07 13.37 -13.03
CA ILE A 54 1.48 12.75 -14.23
C ILE A 54 0.02 13.16 -14.46
N LEU A 55 -0.67 13.66 -13.44
CA LEU A 55 -2.09 13.99 -13.50
C LEU A 55 -2.49 15.00 -14.58
N PRO A 56 -1.65 16.03 -14.93
CA PRO A 56 -1.94 16.94 -16.04
C PRO A 56 -2.10 16.25 -17.41
N ASP A 57 -1.43 15.09 -17.59
CA ASP A 57 -1.51 14.31 -18.81
C ASP A 57 -2.93 13.74 -19.01
N PHE A 58 -3.59 13.30 -17.94
CA PHE A 58 -4.97 12.85 -17.99
C PHE A 58 -5.91 13.95 -18.54
N THR A 59 -5.81 15.16 -18.01
CA THR A 59 -6.64 16.28 -18.50
C THR A 59 -6.34 16.61 -19.96
N ARG A 60 -5.07 16.60 -20.36
CA ARG A 60 -4.67 16.84 -21.76
C ARG A 60 -5.20 15.77 -22.71
N GLU A 61 -5.17 14.50 -22.29
CA GLU A 61 -5.58 13.36 -23.12
C GLU A 61 -7.10 13.21 -23.22
N THR A 62 -7.83 13.61 -22.19
CA THR A 62 -9.26 13.27 -22.05
C THR A 62 -10.19 14.48 -22.09
N GLY A 63 -9.69 15.67 -21.80
CA GLY A 63 -10.48 16.87 -21.60
C GLY A 63 -11.24 16.91 -20.26
N ILE A 64 -11.10 15.88 -19.41
CA ILE A 64 -11.69 15.83 -18.06
C ILE A 64 -10.76 16.57 -17.10
N LYS A 65 -11.29 17.51 -16.34
CA LYS A 65 -10.53 18.25 -15.32
C LYS A 65 -10.46 17.45 -14.02
N VAL A 66 -9.37 17.64 -13.27
CA VAL A 66 -9.21 17.00 -11.95
C VAL A 66 -8.86 18.06 -10.91
N GLU A 67 -9.66 18.13 -9.88
CA GLU A 67 -9.39 18.93 -8.68
C GLU A 67 -9.06 18.00 -7.52
N THR A 68 -7.96 18.26 -6.82
CA THR A 68 -7.51 17.43 -5.71
C THR A 68 -7.69 18.14 -4.38
N ASP A 69 -8.31 17.47 -3.42
CA ASP A 69 -8.36 17.89 -2.03
C ASP A 69 -7.32 17.08 -1.24
N ARG A 70 -6.16 17.71 -0.96
CA ARG A 70 -5.01 17.06 -0.35
C ARG A 70 -4.92 17.30 1.14
N LEU A 71 -5.02 16.22 1.91
CA LEU A 71 -5.09 16.27 3.37
C LEU A 71 -4.13 15.27 4.03
N ALA A 72 -3.76 15.54 5.29
CA ALA A 72 -3.17 14.50 6.15
C ALA A 72 -4.16 13.34 6.34
N MET A 73 -3.68 12.09 6.42
CA MET A 73 -4.54 10.88 6.37
C MET A 73 -5.70 10.90 7.38
N GLY A 74 -5.47 11.30 8.64
CA GLY A 74 -6.54 11.36 9.64
C GLY A 74 -7.64 12.35 9.26
N ARG A 75 -7.24 13.56 8.86
CA ARG A 75 -8.17 14.60 8.37
C ARG A 75 -8.89 14.19 7.10
N MET A 76 -8.20 13.48 6.20
CA MET A 76 -8.82 12.95 5.00
C MET A 76 -9.92 11.96 5.35
N LYS A 77 -9.69 11.02 6.28
CA LYS A 77 -10.71 10.07 6.74
C LYS A 77 -11.93 10.79 7.33
N GLU A 78 -11.70 11.71 8.27
CA GLU A 78 -12.78 12.50 8.91
C GLU A 78 -13.65 13.20 7.86
N LYS A 79 -13.02 13.92 6.93
CA LYS A 79 -13.72 14.64 5.87
C LYS A 79 -14.45 13.71 4.92
N GLN A 80 -13.85 12.60 4.51
CA GLN A 80 -14.49 11.59 3.66
C GLN A 80 -15.72 10.97 4.32
N LEU A 81 -15.65 10.63 5.61
CA LEU A 81 -16.80 10.09 6.34
C LEU A 81 -17.98 11.06 6.36
N LEU A 82 -17.72 12.37 6.49
CA LEU A 82 -18.75 13.41 6.47
C LEU A 82 -19.29 13.63 5.06
N GLU A 83 -18.40 13.82 4.08
CA GLU A 83 -18.80 14.16 2.70
C GLU A 83 -19.51 13.02 1.98
N MET A 84 -18.99 11.79 2.11
CA MET A 84 -19.56 10.62 1.43
C MET A 84 -20.88 10.13 2.09
N ALA A 85 -21.20 10.59 3.29
CA ALA A 85 -22.47 10.29 3.96
C ALA A 85 -23.63 11.24 3.58
N LYS A 86 -23.33 12.39 2.95
CA LYS A 86 -24.35 13.34 2.48
C LYS A 86 -25.21 12.73 1.37
N PRO A 87 -26.43 13.23 1.12
CA PRO A 87 -27.21 12.83 -0.05
C PRO A 87 -26.46 13.08 -1.38
N GLN A 88 -25.73 14.19 -1.45
CA GLN A 88 -24.82 14.54 -2.55
C GLN A 88 -23.52 15.08 -1.95
N GLY A 89 -22.41 14.39 -2.22
CA GLY A 89 -21.09 14.77 -1.73
C GLY A 89 -20.29 15.56 -2.75
N ASP A 90 -19.13 16.05 -2.30
CA ASP A 90 -18.22 16.80 -3.15
C ASP A 90 -17.18 15.92 -3.83
N TYR A 91 -16.95 14.69 -3.34
CA TYR A 91 -15.96 13.78 -3.91
C TYR A 91 -16.56 12.81 -4.92
N ASP A 92 -15.91 12.69 -6.08
CA ASP A 92 -16.19 11.68 -7.08
C ASP A 92 -15.31 10.44 -6.89
N LEU A 93 -14.03 10.68 -6.61
CA LEU A 93 -13.01 9.67 -6.38
C LEU A 93 -12.34 9.92 -5.02
N GLY A 94 -12.09 8.87 -4.25
CA GLY A 94 -11.40 8.95 -2.96
C GLY A 94 -10.26 7.94 -2.86
N CYS A 95 -9.13 8.39 -2.29
CA CYS A 95 -8.14 7.48 -1.76
C CYS A 95 -8.58 6.98 -0.38
N TYR A 96 -8.31 5.73 -0.07
CA TYR A 96 -8.48 5.18 1.28
C TYR A 96 -7.29 4.32 1.68
N VAL A 97 -7.08 4.21 2.99
CA VAL A 97 -6.11 3.28 3.56
C VAL A 97 -6.78 1.90 3.68
N VAL A 98 -6.04 0.84 3.39
CA VAL A 98 -6.55 -0.54 3.36
C VAL A 98 -7.46 -0.89 4.55
N MET A 99 -7.14 -0.44 5.75
CA MET A 99 -7.90 -0.74 6.97
C MET A 99 -9.24 -0.01 7.09
N TRP A 100 -9.52 1.00 6.26
CA TRP A 100 -10.81 1.72 6.25
C TRP A 100 -11.83 1.08 5.32
N LYS A 101 -11.38 0.23 4.39
CA LYS A 101 -12.21 -0.39 3.36
C LYS A 101 -13.46 -1.05 3.92
N GLY A 102 -13.29 -1.89 4.95
CA GLY A 102 -14.41 -2.59 5.60
C GLY A 102 -15.46 -1.63 6.18
N GLU A 103 -15.01 -0.56 6.85
CA GLU A 103 -15.88 0.50 7.37
C GLU A 103 -16.61 1.25 6.25
N TYR A 104 -15.90 1.60 5.18
CA TYR A 104 -16.48 2.36 4.07
C TYR A 104 -17.56 1.56 3.33
N VAL A 105 -17.36 0.27 3.15
CA VAL A 105 -18.39 -0.60 2.53
C VAL A 105 -19.56 -0.83 3.48
N ALA A 106 -19.30 -1.10 4.77
CA ALA A 106 -20.35 -1.31 5.77
C ALA A 106 -21.26 -0.07 5.95
N LYS A 107 -20.68 1.14 5.85
CA LYS A 107 -21.40 2.41 5.89
C LYS A 107 -21.96 2.85 4.51
N ASN A 108 -21.83 2.02 3.48
CA ASN A 108 -22.29 2.31 2.11
C ASN A 108 -21.74 3.65 1.55
N LEU A 109 -20.45 3.95 1.81
CA LEU A 109 -19.80 5.19 1.39
C LEU A 109 -19.15 5.09 0.00
N ILE A 110 -18.85 3.87 -0.46
CA ILE A 110 -18.20 3.61 -1.75
C ILE A 110 -19.02 2.61 -2.58
N ARG A 111 -18.86 2.70 -3.90
CA ARG A 111 -19.58 1.86 -4.86
C ARG A 111 -18.81 0.60 -5.22
N PRO A 112 -19.49 -0.55 -5.47
CA PRO A 112 -18.86 -1.67 -6.15
C PRO A 112 -18.47 -1.26 -7.59
N LEU A 113 -17.36 -1.81 -8.08
CA LEU A 113 -16.83 -1.46 -9.41
C LEU A 113 -17.39 -2.34 -10.54
N ASP A 114 -18.08 -3.44 -10.23
CA ASP A 114 -18.63 -4.34 -11.24
C ASP A 114 -19.47 -3.62 -12.32
N PRO A 115 -20.39 -2.67 -11.98
CA PRO A 115 -21.19 -1.98 -13.00
C PRO A 115 -20.35 -1.15 -13.96
N PHE A 116 -19.24 -0.56 -13.49
CA PHE A 116 -18.35 0.23 -14.34
C PHE A 116 -17.49 -0.66 -15.23
N LEU A 117 -16.96 -1.76 -14.69
CA LEU A 117 -16.13 -2.72 -15.41
C LEU A 117 -16.91 -3.51 -16.47
N GLN A 118 -18.22 -3.69 -16.28
CA GLN A 118 -19.10 -4.35 -17.24
C GLN A 118 -19.68 -3.40 -18.29
N ASN A 119 -19.52 -2.09 -18.11
CA ASN A 119 -20.02 -1.10 -19.06
C ASN A 119 -18.99 -0.87 -20.20
N PRO A 120 -19.26 -1.32 -21.43
CA PRO A 120 -18.30 -1.18 -22.55
C PRO A 120 -18.04 0.28 -22.98
N ALA A 121 -18.88 1.23 -22.54
CA ALA A 121 -18.63 2.65 -22.76
C ALA A 121 -17.60 3.24 -21.79
N LEU A 122 -17.33 2.56 -20.67
CA LEU A 122 -16.39 3.00 -19.63
C LEU A 122 -15.15 2.09 -19.54
N ALA A 123 -15.38 0.78 -19.51
CA ALA A 123 -14.31 -0.19 -19.34
C ALA A 123 -13.37 -0.21 -20.54
N ASP A 124 -12.07 -0.12 -20.27
CA ASP A 124 -11.04 -0.32 -21.28
C ASP A 124 -10.79 -1.81 -21.51
N PRO A 125 -11.05 -2.38 -22.70
CA PRO A 125 -10.77 -3.78 -22.96
C PRO A 125 -9.28 -4.14 -22.83
N ALA A 126 -8.37 -3.16 -22.91
CA ALA A 126 -6.93 -3.33 -22.75
C ALA A 126 -6.45 -3.12 -21.30
N TYR A 127 -7.36 -2.84 -20.35
CA TYR A 127 -6.97 -2.51 -18.96
C TYR A 127 -6.22 -3.63 -18.24
N ASP A 128 -6.54 -4.89 -18.52
CA ASP A 128 -5.90 -6.08 -17.93
C ASP A 128 -5.81 -6.02 -16.39
N ILE A 129 -6.93 -6.21 -15.74
CA ILE A 129 -7.01 -6.25 -14.28
C ILE A 129 -6.18 -7.39 -13.67
N LYS A 130 -5.91 -8.46 -14.45
CA LYS A 130 -5.12 -9.62 -14.01
C LYS A 130 -3.63 -9.33 -13.84
N ASP A 131 -3.15 -8.22 -14.45
CA ASP A 131 -1.78 -7.76 -14.27
C ASP A 131 -1.56 -7.03 -12.94
N ILE A 132 -2.63 -6.60 -12.27
CA ILE A 132 -2.53 -6.08 -10.90
C ILE A 132 -2.04 -7.20 -9.99
N ILE A 133 -1.11 -6.87 -9.08
CA ILE A 133 -0.55 -7.82 -8.11
C ILE A 133 -1.71 -8.41 -7.27
N PRO A 134 -1.93 -9.74 -7.30
CA PRO A 134 -3.15 -10.35 -6.75
C PRO A 134 -3.41 -10.01 -5.28
N VAL A 135 -2.38 -10.09 -4.42
CA VAL A 135 -2.52 -9.79 -3.00
C VAL A 135 -2.88 -8.31 -2.74
N TYR A 136 -2.47 -7.40 -3.59
CA TYR A 136 -2.87 -6.00 -3.50
C TYR A 136 -4.33 -5.80 -3.92
N LEU A 137 -4.75 -6.47 -5.01
CA LEU A 137 -6.14 -6.42 -5.45
C LEU A 137 -7.08 -7.00 -4.38
N GLU A 138 -6.69 -8.11 -3.76
CA GLU A 138 -7.43 -8.73 -2.67
C GLU A 138 -7.55 -7.79 -1.47
N ASN A 139 -6.42 -7.35 -0.92
CA ASN A 139 -6.41 -6.52 0.28
C ASN A 139 -7.07 -5.15 0.10
N LEU A 140 -6.85 -4.51 -1.04
CA LEU A 140 -7.33 -3.15 -1.29
C LEU A 140 -8.67 -3.13 -2.04
N GLY A 141 -9.00 -4.15 -2.81
CA GLY A 141 -10.17 -4.11 -3.68
C GLY A 141 -11.37 -4.90 -3.18
N LEU A 142 -11.16 -6.09 -2.61
CA LEU A 142 -12.25 -7.05 -2.37
C LEU A 142 -12.90 -6.89 -1.00
N VAL A 143 -14.24 -7.01 -0.95
CA VAL A 143 -15.05 -7.04 0.28
C VAL A 143 -16.21 -8.04 0.09
N GLY A 144 -16.64 -8.72 1.16
CA GLY A 144 -17.79 -9.63 1.18
C GLY A 144 -17.43 -11.09 0.99
N GLY A 145 -16.17 -11.45 0.81
CA GLY A 145 -15.69 -12.82 0.78
C GLY A 145 -15.49 -13.41 2.19
N PRO A 146 -14.73 -14.51 2.31
CA PRO A 146 -14.39 -15.09 3.61
C PRO A 146 -13.86 -14.04 4.59
N LYS A 147 -14.23 -14.15 5.86
CA LYS A 147 -13.96 -13.13 6.90
C LYS A 147 -14.45 -11.72 6.54
N GLY A 148 -15.23 -11.55 5.48
CA GLY A 148 -15.73 -10.25 5.02
C GLY A 148 -14.77 -9.46 4.15
N TYR A 149 -13.51 -9.89 3.95
CA TYR A 149 -12.50 -9.11 3.23
C TYR A 149 -11.49 -9.93 2.40
N LEU A 150 -11.51 -11.25 2.48
CA LEU A 150 -10.62 -12.11 1.71
C LEU A 150 -11.23 -12.46 0.34
N ALA A 151 -10.38 -12.89 -0.60
CA ALA A 151 -10.84 -13.42 -1.88
C ALA A 151 -11.64 -14.71 -1.70
N GLY A 152 -12.67 -14.91 -2.52
CA GLY A 152 -13.51 -16.11 -2.49
C GLY A 152 -14.98 -15.83 -2.75
N PRO A 153 -15.86 -16.80 -2.48
CA PRO A 153 -17.29 -16.66 -2.70
C PRO A 153 -17.87 -15.43 -1.99
N GLY A 154 -18.68 -14.65 -2.70
CA GLY A 154 -19.29 -13.43 -2.18
C GLY A 154 -18.41 -12.18 -2.25
N ALA A 155 -17.12 -12.30 -2.56
CA ALA A 155 -16.24 -11.16 -2.71
C ALA A 155 -16.63 -10.32 -3.93
N ARG A 156 -16.71 -9.00 -3.72
CA ARG A 156 -16.95 -8.00 -4.78
C ARG A 156 -15.86 -6.95 -4.76
N LEU A 157 -15.58 -6.38 -5.92
CA LEU A 157 -14.55 -5.35 -6.08
C LEU A 157 -15.13 -3.96 -5.79
N TYR A 158 -14.53 -3.25 -4.83
CA TYR A 158 -14.93 -1.89 -4.42
C TYR A 158 -13.84 -0.85 -4.69
N GLY A 159 -12.62 -1.27 -4.96
CA GLY A 159 -11.53 -0.35 -5.24
C GLY A 159 -10.41 -0.99 -6.03
N LEU A 160 -9.47 -0.15 -6.47
CA LEU A 160 -8.25 -0.56 -7.15
C LEU A 160 -7.02 -0.13 -6.35
N PRO A 161 -5.97 -0.98 -6.27
CA PRO A 161 -4.72 -0.61 -5.61
C PRO A 161 -4.08 0.61 -6.27
N TYR A 162 -3.66 1.59 -5.46
CA TYR A 162 -2.91 2.74 -5.92
C TYR A 162 -2.06 3.32 -4.78
N GLY A 163 -0.75 3.08 -4.82
CA GLY A 163 0.14 3.27 -3.68
C GLY A 163 0.09 2.08 -2.72
N ALA A 164 -0.10 0.87 -3.26
CA ALA A 164 0.00 -0.37 -2.51
C ALA A 164 1.44 -0.66 -2.11
N GLU A 165 1.62 -1.39 -1.02
CA GLU A 165 2.92 -1.66 -0.42
C GLU A 165 2.99 -3.03 0.25
N THR A 166 4.19 -3.59 0.27
CA THR A 166 4.55 -4.73 1.12
C THR A 166 5.61 -4.32 2.12
N SER A 167 6.07 -5.22 2.97
CA SER A 167 7.18 -4.93 3.90
C SER A 167 8.43 -5.72 3.55
N VAL A 168 9.56 -5.07 3.74
CA VAL A 168 10.91 -5.60 3.50
C VAL A 168 11.87 -5.06 4.55
N LEU A 169 13.01 -5.73 4.70
CA LEU A 169 14.12 -5.25 5.51
C LEU A 169 15.07 -4.42 4.63
N ALA A 170 15.13 -3.11 4.86
CA ALA A 170 16.18 -2.26 4.32
C ALA A 170 17.33 -2.20 5.32
N TYR A 171 18.58 -2.25 4.84
CA TYR A 171 19.76 -2.21 5.71
C TYR A 171 20.92 -1.42 5.10
N ARG A 172 21.74 -0.87 5.97
CA ARG A 172 22.97 -0.13 5.64
C ARG A 172 24.09 -1.10 5.26
N LYS A 173 24.24 -1.36 3.95
CA LYS A 173 25.26 -2.29 3.44
C LYS A 173 26.69 -1.89 3.80
N ASP A 174 26.96 -0.59 3.96
CA ASP A 174 28.24 -0.06 4.40
C ASP A 174 28.56 -0.41 5.86
N ILE A 175 27.57 -0.35 6.77
CA ILE A 175 27.72 -0.78 8.16
C ILE A 175 27.91 -2.29 8.23
N PHE A 176 27.10 -3.04 7.48
CA PHE A 176 27.22 -4.50 7.45
C PHE A 176 28.59 -4.95 6.94
N ALA A 177 29.10 -4.33 5.86
CA ALA A 177 30.43 -4.63 5.34
C ALA A 177 31.54 -4.28 6.35
N ARG A 178 31.46 -3.11 7.00
CA ARG A 178 32.45 -2.65 8.00
C ARG A 178 32.63 -3.63 9.15
N HIS A 179 31.56 -4.25 9.60
CA HIS A 179 31.57 -5.15 10.77
C HIS A 179 31.46 -6.62 10.40
N GLY A 180 31.49 -6.99 9.11
CA GLY A 180 31.33 -8.37 8.67
C GLY A 180 29.97 -8.98 9.05
N LEU A 181 28.91 -8.14 9.15
CA LEU A 181 27.57 -8.59 9.54
C LEU A 181 26.86 -9.28 8.37
N LYS A 182 26.02 -10.24 8.69
CA LYS A 182 25.14 -10.92 7.72
C LYS A 182 23.70 -10.44 7.89
N VAL A 183 22.97 -10.45 6.79
CA VAL A 183 21.51 -10.22 6.82
C VAL A 183 20.86 -11.35 7.62
N PRO A 184 20.00 -11.05 8.60
CA PRO A 184 19.39 -12.07 9.45
C PRO A 184 18.38 -12.90 8.67
N GLU A 185 18.48 -14.22 8.72
CA GLU A 185 17.54 -15.12 8.08
C GLU A 185 16.35 -15.47 8.98
N ASN A 186 16.54 -15.39 10.30
CA ASN A 186 15.54 -15.72 11.30
C ASN A 186 15.52 -14.73 12.47
N TYR A 187 14.49 -14.84 13.33
CA TYR A 187 14.30 -13.93 14.46
C TYR A 187 15.38 -14.03 15.55
N ALA A 188 16.03 -15.18 15.74
CA ALA A 188 17.13 -15.31 16.69
C ALA A 188 18.36 -14.52 16.24
N GLU A 189 18.73 -14.65 14.95
CA GLU A 189 19.79 -13.85 14.34
C GLU A 189 19.43 -12.36 14.33
N PHE A 190 18.16 -12.04 14.09
CA PHE A 190 17.70 -10.65 14.07
C PHE A 190 17.85 -9.99 15.44
N ALA A 191 17.41 -10.67 16.52
CA ALA A 191 17.58 -10.18 17.88
C ALA A 191 19.05 -9.98 18.25
N GLN A 192 19.93 -10.93 17.90
CA GLN A 192 21.35 -10.79 18.11
C GLN A 192 21.93 -9.59 17.35
N LEU A 193 21.51 -9.41 16.09
CA LEU A 193 21.98 -8.33 15.23
C LEU A 193 21.60 -6.95 15.77
N LEU A 194 20.39 -6.80 16.34
CA LEU A 194 19.96 -5.54 16.97
C LEU A 194 20.95 -5.08 18.06
N ARG A 195 21.37 -5.99 18.94
CA ARG A 195 22.32 -5.70 20.02
C ARG A 195 23.71 -5.38 19.48
N VAL A 196 24.20 -6.22 18.55
CA VAL A 196 25.53 -6.02 17.94
C VAL A 196 25.66 -4.66 17.26
N ILE A 197 24.63 -4.23 16.52
CA ILE A 197 24.65 -2.93 15.86
C ILE A 197 24.62 -1.81 16.91
N LYS A 198 23.74 -1.90 17.90
CA LYS A 198 23.66 -0.92 18.98
C LYS A 198 24.99 -0.70 19.67
N ASP A 199 25.69 -1.80 20.01
CA ASP A 199 26.98 -1.77 20.73
C ASP A 199 28.11 -1.23 19.85
N LYS A 200 28.16 -1.61 18.56
CA LYS A 200 29.29 -1.27 17.68
C LYS A 200 29.19 0.10 17.02
N GLU A 201 27.98 0.55 16.66
CA GLU A 201 27.78 1.80 15.91
C GLU A 201 27.30 2.96 16.78
N GLY A 202 26.74 2.69 17.96
CA GLY A 202 26.17 3.71 18.83
C GLY A 202 24.90 4.39 18.30
N ILE A 203 24.41 3.99 17.09
CA ILE A 203 23.15 4.44 16.52
C ILE A 203 22.04 3.44 16.81
N GLY A 204 20.80 3.74 16.40
CA GLY A 204 19.71 2.78 16.48
C GLY A 204 19.95 1.57 15.57
N ALA A 205 19.63 0.38 16.06
CA ALA A 205 19.76 -0.83 15.26
C ALA A 205 18.67 -0.90 14.18
N LEU A 206 17.40 -0.69 14.56
CA LEU A 206 16.25 -0.75 13.67
C LEU A 206 15.35 0.48 13.87
N ALA A 207 15.06 1.21 12.81
CA ALA A 207 13.99 2.19 12.80
C ALA A 207 12.64 1.48 12.67
N SER A 208 11.72 1.79 13.58
CA SER A 208 10.38 1.21 13.65
C SER A 208 9.36 2.23 14.16
N ARG A 209 8.09 1.90 14.07
CA ARG A 209 7.02 2.69 14.64
C ARG A 209 6.80 2.29 16.10
N GLY A 210 6.49 3.25 16.98
CA GLY A 210 6.23 2.99 18.40
C GLY A 210 5.11 3.87 18.97
N GLN A 211 4.70 4.93 18.25
CA GLN A 211 3.67 5.85 18.69
C GLN A 211 2.36 5.12 19.00
N ALA A 212 1.75 5.46 20.12
CA ALA A 212 0.49 4.88 20.57
C ALA A 212 -0.61 4.92 19.48
N GLY A 213 -1.49 3.93 19.50
CA GLY A 213 -2.54 3.74 18.51
C GLY A 213 -2.08 2.90 17.32
N HIS A 214 -2.53 3.22 16.12
CA HIS A 214 -2.25 2.46 14.91
C HIS A 214 -0.76 2.16 14.68
N GLN A 215 0.12 3.09 14.98
CA GLN A 215 1.55 2.96 14.65
C GLN A 215 2.22 1.80 15.42
N ALA A 216 1.99 1.73 16.74
CA ALA A 216 2.53 0.65 17.57
C ALA A 216 1.91 -0.72 17.20
N VAL A 217 0.60 -0.76 16.91
CA VAL A 217 -0.08 -2.00 16.44
C VAL A 217 0.49 -2.46 15.11
N HIS A 218 0.70 -1.55 14.17
CA HIS A 218 1.30 -1.88 12.87
C HIS A 218 2.69 -2.53 13.04
N ALA A 219 3.56 -1.92 13.84
CA ALA A 219 4.90 -2.46 14.11
C ALA A 219 4.83 -3.85 14.76
N TRP A 220 3.95 -4.04 15.74
CA TRP A 220 3.75 -5.34 16.38
C TRP A 220 3.24 -6.40 15.40
N LEU A 221 2.28 -6.07 14.52
CA LEU A 221 1.74 -6.98 13.49
C LEU A 221 2.80 -7.43 12.48
N LEU A 222 3.80 -6.58 12.17
CA LEU A 222 4.93 -6.97 11.32
C LEU A 222 5.74 -8.11 11.90
N HIS A 223 5.74 -8.27 13.23
CA HIS A 223 6.42 -9.36 13.93
C HIS A 223 5.47 -10.52 14.28
N LEU A 224 4.19 -10.24 14.53
CA LEU A 224 3.18 -11.24 14.86
C LEU A 224 3.05 -12.32 13.79
N ASN A 225 2.89 -11.91 12.54
CA ASN A 225 2.65 -12.83 11.43
C ASN A 225 3.82 -13.79 11.14
N PRO A 226 5.09 -13.33 11.03
CA PRO A 226 6.21 -14.24 10.85
C PRO A 226 6.36 -15.23 12.02
N LEU A 227 6.03 -14.83 13.25
CA LEU A 227 6.06 -15.70 14.42
C LEU A 227 4.87 -16.67 14.51
N GLY A 228 3.97 -16.66 13.50
CA GLY A 228 2.85 -17.59 13.37
C GLY A 228 1.58 -17.16 14.06
N GLY A 229 1.53 -15.95 14.61
CA GLY A 229 0.36 -15.40 15.29
C GLY A 229 -0.66 -14.78 14.34
N SER A 230 -1.85 -14.56 14.88
CA SER A 230 -2.96 -13.81 14.28
C SER A 230 -3.69 -13.00 15.35
N VAL A 231 -4.49 -12.02 14.93
CA VAL A 231 -5.32 -11.25 15.86
C VAL A 231 -6.51 -12.08 16.34
N PHE A 232 -7.17 -12.76 15.41
CA PHE A 232 -8.29 -13.65 15.64
C PHE A 232 -8.08 -14.98 14.93
N ASP A 233 -8.79 -16.03 15.35
CA ASP A 233 -8.96 -17.27 14.58
C ASP A 233 -10.10 -17.15 13.55
N ASP A 234 -10.43 -18.26 12.89
CA ASP A 234 -11.47 -18.29 11.88
C ASP A 234 -12.89 -18.15 12.46
N GLU A 235 -13.06 -18.41 13.74
CA GLU A 235 -14.29 -18.18 14.50
C GLU A 235 -14.32 -16.84 15.23
N TRP A 236 -13.41 -15.93 14.92
CA TRP A 236 -13.28 -14.59 15.51
C TRP A 236 -12.91 -14.54 16.99
N ARG A 237 -12.46 -15.67 17.59
CA ARG A 237 -11.94 -15.65 18.95
C ARG A 237 -10.56 -14.99 18.99
N VAL A 238 -10.30 -14.26 20.05
CA VAL A 238 -9.02 -13.58 20.26
C VAL A 238 -7.86 -14.57 20.30
N ARG A 239 -6.80 -14.28 19.54
CA ARG A 239 -5.55 -15.04 19.47
C ARG A 239 -4.29 -14.18 19.70
N PHE A 240 -4.44 -12.90 19.73
CA PHE A 240 -3.29 -11.98 19.82
C PHE A 240 -2.51 -12.10 21.13
N ASN A 241 -3.07 -12.67 22.20
CA ASN A 241 -2.40 -12.92 23.48
C ASN A 241 -1.76 -14.30 23.59
N ASP A 242 -1.75 -15.09 22.51
CA ASP A 242 -1.05 -16.37 22.45
C ASP A 242 0.47 -16.17 22.53
N LYS A 243 1.20 -17.30 22.66
CA LYS A 243 2.67 -17.32 22.69
C LYS A 243 3.30 -16.47 21.57
N ALA A 244 2.77 -16.55 20.33
CA ALA A 244 3.28 -15.80 19.20
C ALA A 244 3.08 -14.28 19.37
N GLY A 245 1.90 -13.86 19.87
CA GLY A 245 1.62 -12.45 20.13
C GLY A 245 2.50 -11.85 21.20
N VAL A 246 2.70 -12.60 22.29
CA VAL A 246 3.62 -12.22 23.38
C VAL A 246 5.06 -12.14 22.89
N GLN A 247 5.53 -13.12 22.12
CA GLN A 247 6.88 -13.11 21.55
C GLN A 247 7.08 -11.94 20.58
N ALA A 248 6.08 -11.62 19.75
CA ALA A 248 6.14 -10.47 18.86
C ALA A 248 6.25 -9.15 19.62
N LEU A 249 5.51 -9.00 20.71
CA LEU A 249 5.56 -7.79 21.55
C LEU A 249 6.88 -7.68 22.30
N LYS A 250 7.42 -8.77 22.84
CA LYS A 250 8.76 -8.80 23.44
C LYS A 250 9.85 -8.44 22.45
N PHE A 251 9.75 -8.95 21.21
CA PHE A 251 10.69 -8.56 20.15
C PHE A 251 10.60 -7.08 19.83
N LEU A 252 9.39 -6.52 19.74
CA LEU A 252 9.21 -5.09 19.53
C LEU A 252 9.72 -4.24 20.71
N GLN A 253 9.63 -4.73 21.96
CA GLN A 253 10.28 -4.09 23.12
C GLN A 253 11.82 -4.07 22.96
N GLU A 254 12.43 -5.15 22.44
CA GLU A 254 13.86 -5.19 22.14
C GLU A 254 14.24 -4.20 21.02
N VAL A 255 13.39 -4.09 19.98
CA VAL A 255 13.56 -3.06 18.93
C VAL A 255 13.54 -1.66 19.53
N VAL A 256 12.64 -1.38 20.47
CA VAL A 256 12.58 -0.08 21.16
C VAL A 256 13.83 0.16 22.00
N ALA A 257 14.31 -0.85 22.74
CA ALA A 257 15.49 -0.74 23.60
C ALA A 257 16.79 -0.51 22.80
N THR A 258 16.90 -1.07 21.59
CA THR A 258 18.09 -0.97 20.73
C THR A 258 17.94 0.08 19.61
N GLY A 259 16.77 0.65 19.45
CA GLY A 259 16.42 1.60 18.36
C GLY A 259 16.97 3.00 18.58
N PRO A 260 16.62 3.93 17.67
CA PRO A 260 16.92 5.34 17.83
C PRO A 260 16.26 5.94 19.08
N ALA A 261 16.87 6.99 19.63
CA ALA A 261 16.28 7.69 20.78
C ALA A 261 14.86 8.20 20.45
N GLY A 262 13.91 8.01 21.36
CA GLY A 262 12.53 8.45 21.20
C GLY A 262 11.66 7.55 20.31
N ILE A 263 12.16 6.40 19.86
CA ILE A 263 11.47 5.47 18.94
C ILE A 263 10.06 5.09 19.39
N ALA A 264 9.78 5.02 20.70
CA ALA A 264 8.45 4.75 21.23
C ALA A 264 7.41 5.82 20.86
N GLY A 265 7.85 6.99 20.43
CA GLY A 265 6.99 8.08 19.93
C GLY A 265 6.94 8.19 18.39
N TYR A 266 7.64 7.32 17.66
CA TYR A 266 7.73 7.43 16.20
C TYR A 266 6.46 6.90 15.52
N GLY A 267 5.89 7.74 14.63
CA GLY A 267 5.03 7.28 13.55
C GLY A 267 5.84 6.82 12.33
N GLN A 268 5.16 6.59 11.22
CA GLN A 268 5.83 6.20 9.97
C GLN A 268 6.80 7.27 9.46
N GLY A 269 6.41 8.55 9.56
CA GLY A 269 7.24 9.67 9.10
C GLY A 269 8.57 9.77 9.85
N GLU A 270 8.51 9.70 11.17
CA GLU A 270 9.70 9.75 12.04
C GLU A 270 10.59 8.51 11.84
N SER A 271 10.00 7.32 11.70
CA SER A 271 10.72 6.07 11.40
C SER A 271 11.46 6.17 10.06
N ASN A 272 10.79 6.64 9.00
CA ASN A 272 11.40 6.89 7.70
C ASN A 272 12.56 7.89 7.84
N THR A 273 12.32 9.02 8.49
CA THR A 273 13.31 10.09 8.69
C THR A 273 14.53 9.58 9.45
N ALA A 274 14.33 8.83 10.54
CA ALA A 274 15.44 8.27 11.32
C ALA A 274 16.36 7.38 10.47
N PHE A 275 15.79 6.52 9.62
CA PHE A 275 16.57 5.69 8.72
C PHE A 275 17.26 6.53 7.62
N LEU A 276 16.51 7.40 6.93
CA LEU A 276 17.04 8.24 5.85
C LEU A 276 18.14 9.20 6.30
N GLN A 277 18.11 9.65 7.56
CA GLN A 277 19.15 10.49 8.16
C GLN A 277 20.32 9.67 8.76
N GLY A 278 20.29 8.33 8.66
CA GLY A 278 21.35 7.45 9.15
C GLY A 278 21.36 7.25 10.66
N GLN A 279 20.28 7.57 11.36
CA GLN A 279 20.12 7.36 12.80
C GLN A 279 19.81 5.90 13.15
N ALA A 280 19.55 5.06 12.15
CA ALA A 280 19.37 3.62 12.30
C ALA A 280 20.09 2.87 11.17
N ALA A 281 20.57 1.66 11.49
CA ALA A 281 21.26 0.78 10.55
C ALA A 281 20.28 -0.05 9.69
N MET A 282 19.07 -0.28 10.17
CA MET A 282 18.03 -1.07 9.51
C MET A 282 16.68 -0.37 9.59
N TYR A 283 15.79 -0.79 8.70
CA TYR A 283 14.37 -0.40 8.64
C TYR A 283 13.55 -1.60 8.18
N LEU A 284 12.54 -1.98 8.94
CA LEU A 284 11.62 -3.06 8.60
C LEU A 284 10.20 -2.51 8.57
N ASP A 285 9.71 -2.15 7.40
CA ASP A 285 8.37 -1.62 7.19
C ASP A 285 8.08 -1.54 5.68
N SER A 286 7.24 -0.62 5.28
CA SER A 286 6.71 -0.39 3.95
C SER A 286 7.77 -0.14 2.87
N THR A 287 7.55 -0.75 1.71
CA THR A 287 8.32 -0.50 0.47
C THR A 287 8.18 0.93 -0.06
N SER A 288 7.26 1.73 0.48
CA SER A 288 7.13 3.16 0.12
C SER A 288 8.38 3.98 0.45
N LEU A 289 9.26 3.48 1.32
CA LEU A 289 10.56 4.09 1.62
C LEU A 289 11.49 4.13 0.39
N ALA A 290 11.36 3.19 -0.55
CA ALA A 290 12.31 3.02 -1.66
C ALA A 290 12.46 4.28 -2.53
N GLY A 291 11.35 4.96 -2.81
CA GLY A 291 11.37 6.22 -3.56
C GLY A 291 12.09 7.38 -2.86
N LEU A 292 12.37 7.24 -1.56
CA LEU A 292 13.01 8.29 -0.75
C LEU A 292 14.50 8.01 -0.50
N VAL A 293 14.90 6.73 -0.49
CA VAL A 293 16.26 6.30 -0.10
C VAL A 293 17.34 6.90 -0.99
N ASN A 294 17.08 7.00 -2.27
CA ASN A 294 18.03 7.51 -3.27
C ASN A 294 17.79 8.97 -3.67
N ASP A 295 16.89 9.66 -3.01
CA ASP A 295 16.66 11.11 -3.19
C ASP A 295 17.64 11.92 -2.30
N PRO A 296 18.65 12.61 -2.86
CA PRO A 296 19.64 13.35 -2.08
C PRO A 296 19.04 14.54 -1.31
N ALA A 297 17.85 15.00 -1.69
CA ALA A 297 17.14 16.04 -0.94
C ALA A 297 16.52 15.53 0.36
N LYS A 298 16.32 14.20 0.49
CA LYS A 298 15.65 13.56 1.62
C LYS A 298 16.54 12.60 2.40
N SER A 299 17.56 12.02 1.75
CA SER A 299 18.38 10.94 2.31
C SER A 299 19.86 11.30 2.40
N ARG A 300 20.46 11.05 3.57
CA ARG A 300 21.91 11.12 3.79
C ARG A 300 22.63 9.81 3.56
N ILE A 301 21.87 8.77 3.20
CA ILE A 301 22.37 7.40 3.01
C ILE A 301 22.20 6.91 1.57
N VAL A 302 22.15 7.85 0.62
CA VAL A 302 22.09 7.54 -0.82
C VAL A 302 23.19 6.57 -1.21
N GLY A 303 22.84 5.52 -1.96
CA GLY A 303 23.77 4.48 -2.41
C GLY A 303 24.26 3.50 -1.33
N LYS A 304 23.90 3.69 -0.05
CA LYS A 304 24.35 2.86 1.08
C LYS A 304 23.34 1.81 1.54
N VAL A 305 22.17 1.76 0.94
CA VAL A 305 21.09 0.84 1.32
C VAL A 305 21.06 -0.37 0.41
N SER A 306 20.72 -1.51 1.00
CA SER A 306 20.32 -2.72 0.30
C SER A 306 19.07 -3.30 0.94
N TRP A 307 18.44 -4.27 0.27
CA TRP A 307 17.12 -4.77 0.63
C TRP A 307 17.14 -6.28 0.80
N ALA A 308 16.38 -6.78 1.75
CA ALA A 308 16.26 -8.20 2.05
C ALA A 308 14.81 -8.55 2.42
N LEU A 309 14.52 -9.85 2.41
CA LEU A 309 13.24 -10.36 2.88
C LEU A 309 13.13 -10.21 4.40
N HIS A 310 11.89 -10.22 4.91
CA HIS A 310 11.63 -10.38 6.34
C HIS A 310 12.39 -11.60 6.89
N PRO A 311 13.01 -11.50 8.08
CA PRO A 311 13.51 -12.66 8.80
C PRO A 311 12.38 -13.67 9.03
N MET A 312 12.67 -14.95 8.91
CA MET A 312 11.71 -16.03 9.12
C MET A 312 11.53 -16.31 10.61
N GLY A 313 10.28 -16.40 11.04
CA GLY A 313 9.91 -16.97 12.35
C GLY A 313 9.49 -18.43 12.15
N THR A 314 8.26 -18.79 12.50
CA THR A 314 7.66 -20.09 12.14
C THR A 314 7.34 -20.17 10.66
N ARG A 315 7.19 -19.02 10.01
CA ARG A 315 7.00 -18.85 8.57
C ARG A 315 7.65 -17.54 8.11
N ARG A 316 7.91 -17.42 6.82
CA ARG A 316 8.19 -16.11 6.22
C ARG A 316 6.86 -15.42 5.92
N ALA A 317 6.73 -14.18 6.32
CA ALA A 317 5.54 -13.40 6.03
C ALA A 317 5.90 -11.92 5.89
N SER A 318 5.24 -11.23 4.99
CA SER A 318 5.28 -9.78 4.82
C SER A 318 3.87 -9.21 4.83
N GLN A 319 3.76 -7.93 5.11
CA GLN A 319 2.47 -7.24 5.04
C GLN A 319 1.98 -7.14 3.60
N SER A 320 0.68 -6.92 3.44
CA SER A 320 0.05 -6.42 2.23
C SER A 320 -0.89 -5.30 2.61
N GLY A 321 -0.78 -4.15 1.97
CA GLY A 321 -1.57 -3.00 2.37
C GLY A 321 -1.32 -1.77 1.51
N GLY A 322 -1.28 -0.61 2.17
CA GLY A 322 -1.13 0.68 1.50
C GLY A 322 -2.47 1.32 1.17
N LEU A 323 -2.57 1.87 -0.02
CA LEU A 323 -3.63 2.77 -0.43
C LEU A 323 -4.39 2.22 -1.65
N GLY A 324 -5.68 2.49 -1.69
CA GLY A 324 -6.56 2.16 -2.80
C GLY A 324 -7.44 3.35 -3.21
N LEU A 325 -8.02 3.25 -4.39
CA LEU A 325 -8.97 4.21 -4.95
C LEU A 325 -10.37 3.62 -4.97
N ALA A 326 -11.37 4.41 -4.63
CA ALA A 326 -12.78 4.03 -4.70
C ALA A 326 -13.65 5.19 -5.21
N ILE A 327 -14.75 4.84 -5.88
CA ILE A 327 -15.78 5.80 -6.31
C ILE A 327 -16.71 6.08 -5.13
N ALA A 328 -16.89 7.33 -4.77
CA ALA A 328 -17.82 7.72 -3.72
C ALA A 328 -19.25 7.31 -4.07
N ARG A 329 -20.03 6.87 -3.05
CA ARG A 329 -21.42 6.41 -3.24
C ARG A 329 -22.30 7.51 -3.81
N ASN A 330 -22.07 8.74 -3.37
CA ASN A 330 -22.82 9.95 -3.72
C ASN A 330 -22.09 10.85 -4.74
N ALA A 331 -21.12 10.30 -5.49
CA ALA A 331 -20.39 11.01 -6.53
C ALA A 331 -21.32 11.63 -7.58
N LYS A 332 -21.06 12.89 -7.92
CA LYS A 332 -21.75 13.61 -8.99
C LYS A 332 -21.32 13.12 -10.38
N ASN A 333 -20.01 12.89 -10.53
CA ASN A 333 -19.36 12.52 -11.79
C ASN A 333 -18.71 11.12 -11.67
N ALA A 334 -19.50 10.12 -11.21
CA ALA A 334 -19.00 8.78 -10.92
C ALA A 334 -18.32 8.10 -12.12
N ASP A 335 -18.86 8.26 -13.33
CA ASP A 335 -18.30 7.70 -14.55
C ASP A 335 -16.94 8.34 -14.90
N ALA A 336 -16.85 9.67 -14.82
CA ALA A 336 -15.59 10.39 -15.02
C ALA A 336 -14.55 10.03 -13.94
N GLY A 337 -15.01 9.86 -12.68
CA GLY A 337 -14.17 9.37 -11.58
C GLY A 337 -13.63 7.96 -11.84
N PHE A 338 -14.45 7.06 -12.39
CA PHE A 338 -14.01 5.72 -12.78
C PHE A 338 -13.00 5.76 -13.95
N LEU A 339 -13.23 6.61 -14.94
CA LEU A 339 -12.28 6.79 -16.05
C LEU A 339 -10.92 7.28 -15.56
N LEU A 340 -10.89 8.23 -14.61
CA LEU A 340 -9.65 8.67 -13.96
C LEU A 340 -9.00 7.53 -13.17
N MET A 341 -9.76 6.78 -12.37
CA MET A 341 -9.26 5.62 -11.62
C MET A 341 -8.62 4.60 -12.55
N GLN A 342 -9.31 4.23 -13.64
CA GLN A 342 -8.83 3.25 -14.61
C GLN A 342 -7.57 3.74 -15.33
N TRP A 343 -7.49 5.03 -15.67
CA TRP A 343 -6.30 5.64 -16.28
C TRP A 343 -5.12 5.60 -15.30
N LEU A 344 -5.29 6.09 -14.08
CA LEU A 344 -4.24 6.10 -13.04
C LEU A 344 -3.65 4.71 -12.76
N THR A 345 -4.50 3.69 -12.77
CA THR A 345 -4.12 2.30 -12.46
C THR A 345 -3.80 1.47 -13.71
N SER A 346 -3.75 2.07 -14.92
CA SER A 346 -3.36 1.39 -16.16
C SER A 346 -1.88 0.98 -16.16
N LYS A 347 -1.50 0.03 -17.03
CA LYS A 347 -0.10 -0.41 -17.18
C LYS A 347 0.86 0.75 -17.50
N ALA A 348 0.43 1.67 -18.35
CA ALA A 348 1.24 2.81 -18.76
C ALA A 348 1.46 3.77 -17.58
N GLN A 349 0.38 4.09 -16.85
CA GLN A 349 0.46 5.05 -15.75
C GLN A 349 1.09 4.47 -14.48
N ASP A 350 0.95 3.16 -14.23
CA ASP A 350 1.67 2.50 -13.14
C ASP A 350 3.19 2.60 -13.34
N LYS A 351 3.67 2.42 -14.58
CA LYS A 351 5.09 2.67 -14.92
C LYS A 351 5.46 4.14 -14.81
N ALA A 352 4.61 5.05 -15.27
CA ALA A 352 4.88 6.49 -15.23
C ALA A 352 4.96 7.00 -13.80
N VAL A 353 4.01 6.66 -12.93
CA VAL A 353 4.03 7.05 -11.52
C VAL A 353 5.20 6.43 -10.77
N THR A 354 5.59 5.20 -11.12
CA THR A 354 6.77 4.53 -10.55
C THR A 354 8.06 5.27 -10.92
N ARG A 355 8.25 5.68 -12.18
CA ARG A 355 9.39 6.53 -12.58
C ARG A 355 9.41 7.88 -11.87
N ALA A 356 8.25 8.39 -11.50
CA ALA A 356 8.12 9.64 -10.75
C ALA A 356 8.38 9.49 -9.24
N GLY A 357 8.67 8.26 -8.75
CA GLY A 357 8.96 7.94 -7.35
C GLY A 357 7.78 7.31 -6.59
N GLY A 358 6.74 6.86 -7.28
CA GLY A 358 5.62 6.11 -6.71
C GLY A 358 5.92 4.61 -6.56
N ALA A 359 5.00 3.90 -5.92
CA ALA A 359 5.08 2.45 -5.70
C ALA A 359 4.37 1.68 -6.83
N PRO A 360 4.97 0.64 -7.41
CA PRO A 360 4.33 -0.18 -8.44
C PRO A 360 3.21 -1.05 -7.86
N THR A 361 2.13 -1.20 -8.61
CA THR A 361 1.00 -2.06 -8.24
C THR A 361 0.75 -3.19 -9.23
N ARG A 362 1.52 -3.22 -10.34
CA ARG A 362 1.37 -4.20 -11.41
C ARG A 362 2.57 -5.11 -11.57
N ASN A 363 2.30 -6.37 -11.92
CA ASN A 363 3.35 -7.36 -12.20
C ASN A 363 4.25 -6.93 -13.38
N SER A 364 3.65 -6.36 -14.43
CA SER A 364 4.37 -5.86 -15.60
C SER A 364 5.30 -4.67 -15.29
N THR A 365 4.98 -3.88 -14.27
CA THR A 365 5.84 -2.79 -13.81
C THR A 365 7.01 -3.32 -12.98
N LEU A 366 6.76 -4.27 -12.06
CA LEU A 366 7.82 -4.93 -11.29
C LEU A 366 8.75 -5.80 -12.13
N ALA A 367 8.31 -6.20 -13.32
CA ALA A 367 9.10 -6.99 -14.26
C ALA A 367 9.72 -6.17 -15.41
N ASP A 368 9.49 -4.86 -15.45
CA ASP A 368 10.02 -3.97 -16.47
C ASP A 368 11.56 -3.87 -16.34
N THR A 369 12.27 -4.24 -17.39
CA THR A 369 13.75 -4.35 -17.35
C THR A 369 14.45 -3.03 -17.07
N ASP A 370 13.90 -1.92 -17.55
CA ASP A 370 14.48 -0.59 -17.33
C ASP A 370 14.22 -0.12 -15.89
N LEU A 371 13.01 -0.38 -15.37
CA LEU A 371 12.69 -0.08 -13.98
C LEU A 371 13.47 -0.96 -13.00
N VAL A 372 13.66 -2.24 -13.27
CA VAL A 372 14.49 -3.13 -12.44
C VAL A 372 15.97 -2.69 -12.46
N ARG A 373 16.47 -2.18 -13.59
CA ARG A 373 17.82 -1.61 -13.65
C ARG A 373 17.94 -0.33 -12.81
N GLN A 374 16.92 0.51 -12.84
CA GLN A 374 16.86 1.76 -12.07
C GLN A 374 16.60 1.51 -10.58
N TYR A 375 15.76 0.51 -10.25
CA TYR A 375 15.31 0.13 -8.92
C TYR A 375 15.58 -1.36 -8.66
N PRO A 376 16.85 -1.76 -8.39
CA PRO A 376 17.22 -3.18 -8.19
C PRO A 376 16.44 -3.86 -7.06
N GLU A 377 15.95 -3.10 -6.09
CA GLU A 377 15.09 -3.55 -4.99
C GLU A 377 13.79 -4.21 -5.45
N PHE A 378 13.32 -3.95 -6.66
CA PHE A 378 12.11 -4.60 -7.21
C PHE A 378 12.23 -6.12 -7.28
N ILE A 379 13.46 -6.66 -7.39
CA ILE A 379 13.71 -8.10 -7.29
C ILE A 379 13.31 -8.61 -5.91
N THR A 380 13.74 -7.91 -4.84
CA THR A 380 13.40 -8.25 -3.46
C THR A 380 11.91 -8.02 -3.18
N PHE A 381 11.31 -6.94 -3.70
CA PHE A 381 9.89 -6.65 -3.51
C PHE A 381 9.01 -7.72 -4.16
N LYS A 382 9.33 -8.11 -5.39
CA LYS A 382 8.63 -9.20 -6.09
C LYS A 382 8.73 -10.53 -5.34
N GLU A 383 9.88 -10.82 -4.74
CA GLU A 383 10.06 -12.01 -3.91
C GLU A 383 9.26 -11.90 -2.59
N ALA A 384 9.28 -10.74 -1.91
CA ALA A 384 8.54 -10.51 -0.67
C ALA A 384 7.03 -10.68 -0.86
N LEU A 385 6.49 -10.29 -2.02
CA LEU A 385 5.07 -10.42 -2.35
C LEU A 385 4.58 -11.88 -2.36
N LYS A 386 5.44 -12.86 -2.62
CA LYS A 386 5.10 -14.29 -2.53
C LYS A 386 4.75 -14.73 -1.10
N TYR A 387 5.22 -13.99 -0.10
CA TYR A 387 5.01 -14.24 1.32
C TYR A 387 4.02 -13.26 1.95
N SER A 388 3.43 -12.35 1.15
CA SER A 388 2.44 -11.41 1.64
C SER A 388 1.16 -12.13 2.06
N ASN A 389 0.73 -11.87 3.28
CA ASN A 389 -0.46 -12.48 3.87
C ASN A 389 -1.64 -11.49 3.78
N PRO A 390 -2.71 -11.79 3.01
CA PRO A 390 -3.88 -10.92 2.95
C PRO A 390 -4.63 -10.85 4.30
N ASP A 391 -4.48 -11.86 5.16
CA ASP A 391 -5.05 -11.92 6.52
C ASP A 391 -4.05 -11.52 7.63
N TRP A 392 -3.07 -10.69 7.31
CA TRP A 392 -2.09 -10.26 8.31
C TRP A 392 -2.66 -9.29 9.35
N ARG A 393 -3.79 -8.66 9.04
CA ARG A 393 -4.63 -7.90 9.96
C ARG A 393 -6.09 -7.98 9.53
N PRO A 394 -7.06 -7.90 10.46
CA PRO A 394 -8.47 -7.85 10.12
C PRO A 394 -8.83 -6.54 9.38
N ILE A 395 -9.55 -6.65 8.27
CA ILE A 395 -10.05 -5.48 7.50
C ILE A 395 -11.57 -5.38 7.68
N ILE A 396 -12.02 -5.44 8.92
CA ILE A 396 -13.42 -5.40 9.32
C ILE A 396 -13.85 -3.99 9.70
N ALA A 397 -15.15 -3.72 9.72
CA ALA A 397 -15.69 -2.39 9.97
C ALA A 397 -15.26 -1.78 11.32
N VAL A 398 -15.11 -2.62 12.35
CA VAL A 398 -14.71 -2.20 13.71
C VAL A 398 -13.21 -2.23 13.96
N TRP A 399 -12.41 -2.56 12.95
CA TRP A 399 -10.96 -2.68 13.11
C TRP A 399 -10.30 -1.41 13.66
N ASP A 400 -10.75 -0.25 13.23
CA ASP A 400 -10.18 1.02 13.70
C ASP A 400 -10.37 1.22 15.21
N LYS A 401 -11.55 0.86 15.75
CA LYS A 401 -11.82 0.87 17.19
C LYS A 401 -10.91 -0.08 17.95
N ILE A 402 -10.72 -1.30 17.44
CA ILE A 402 -9.82 -2.30 18.03
C ILE A 402 -8.36 -1.85 17.94
N ASN A 403 -7.93 -1.44 16.75
CA ASN A 403 -6.55 -1.09 16.42
C ASN A 403 -6.07 0.15 17.20
N VAL A 404 -6.87 1.22 17.22
CA VAL A 404 -6.44 2.50 17.79
C VAL A 404 -6.75 2.57 19.29
N GLN A 405 -7.99 2.23 19.68
CA GLN A 405 -8.47 2.49 21.02
C GLN A 405 -8.15 1.36 22.02
N ALA A 406 -8.09 0.11 21.56
CA ALA A 406 -7.77 -1.02 22.42
C ALA A 406 -6.29 -1.44 22.28
N LEU A 407 -5.93 -2.14 21.18
CA LEU A 407 -4.58 -2.67 20.98
C LEU A 407 -3.50 -1.58 21.04
N GLY A 408 -3.77 -0.40 20.44
CA GLY A 408 -2.80 0.69 20.40
C GLY A 408 -2.41 1.23 21.76
N VAL A 409 -3.34 1.26 22.71
CA VAL A 409 -3.10 1.69 24.09
C VAL A 409 -2.28 0.63 24.82
N GLY A 410 -2.73 -0.64 24.84
CA GLY A 410 -2.06 -1.70 25.59
C GLY A 410 -0.65 -2.01 25.07
N ILE A 411 -0.46 -2.05 23.74
CA ILE A 411 0.88 -2.23 23.16
C ILE A 411 1.79 -1.08 23.56
N SER A 412 1.32 0.18 23.50
CA SER A 412 2.10 1.34 23.94
C SER A 412 2.49 1.27 25.42
N GLU A 413 1.61 0.77 26.29
CA GLU A 413 1.94 0.55 27.72
C GLU A 413 3.06 -0.46 27.91
N ALA A 414 3.09 -1.52 27.06
CA ALA A 414 4.19 -2.47 27.06
C ALA A 414 5.48 -1.85 26.53
N LEU A 415 5.44 -1.08 25.44
CA LEU A 415 6.63 -0.43 24.86
C LEU A 415 7.25 0.61 25.79
N THR A 416 6.45 1.23 26.64
CA THR A 416 6.93 2.21 27.65
C THR A 416 7.28 1.59 29.00
N GLY A 417 7.21 0.25 29.13
CA GLY A 417 7.56 -0.47 30.36
C GLY A 417 6.52 -0.39 31.47
N LYS A 418 5.32 0.15 31.22
CA LYS A 418 4.24 0.22 32.21
C LYS A 418 3.63 -1.15 32.51
N LYS A 419 3.65 -2.06 31.53
CA LYS A 419 3.16 -3.44 31.67
C LYS A 419 4.14 -4.42 31.02
N THR A 420 4.11 -5.67 31.45
CA THR A 420 4.75 -6.76 30.69
C THR A 420 3.98 -7.01 29.40
N ALA A 421 4.61 -7.64 28.41
CA ALA A 421 3.96 -8.00 27.16
C ALA A 421 2.73 -8.91 27.38
N GLU A 422 2.86 -9.87 28.30
CA GLU A 422 1.77 -10.77 28.67
C GLU A 422 0.59 -10.04 29.31
N ALA A 423 0.86 -9.19 30.31
CA ALA A 423 -0.19 -8.44 31.00
C ALA A 423 -0.91 -7.48 30.01
N ALA A 424 -0.12 -6.76 29.19
CA ALA A 424 -0.67 -5.83 28.22
C ALA A 424 -1.64 -6.50 27.22
N LEU A 425 -1.29 -7.67 26.69
CA LEU A 425 -2.14 -8.39 25.75
C LEU A 425 -3.32 -9.09 26.43
N ASN A 426 -3.13 -9.68 27.61
CA ASN A 426 -4.22 -10.34 28.35
C ASN A 426 -5.32 -9.36 28.77
N ASP A 427 -4.95 -8.16 29.24
CA ASP A 427 -5.91 -7.13 29.65
C ASP A 427 -6.81 -6.65 28.49
N LEU A 428 -6.38 -6.87 27.24
CA LEU A 428 -7.11 -6.47 26.04
C LEU A 428 -8.12 -7.51 25.54
N VAL A 429 -8.06 -8.76 26.05
CA VAL A 429 -8.95 -9.83 25.59
C VAL A 429 -10.42 -9.46 25.80
N ALA A 430 -10.79 -9.08 27.03
CA ALA A 430 -12.17 -8.76 27.38
C ALA A 430 -12.71 -7.54 26.60
N PRO A 431 -12.01 -6.36 26.55
CA PRO A 431 -12.50 -5.22 25.81
C PRO A 431 -12.57 -5.47 24.29
N VAL A 432 -11.62 -6.19 23.69
CA VAL A 432 -11.68 -6.52 22.26
C VAL A 432 -12.83 -7.49 21.97
N THR A 433 -13.03 -8.51 22.80
CA THR A 433 -14.17 -9.44 22.69
C THR A 433 -15.50 -8.68 22.80
N GLN A 434 -15.61 -7.70 23.68
CA GLN A 434 -16.81 -6.89 23.80
C GLN A 434 -17.07 -6.04 22.54
N ILE A 435 -16.04 -5.41 21.97
CA ILE A 435 -16.16 -4.66 20.69
C ILE A 435 -16.66 -5.60 19.57
N MET A 436 -16.16 -6.82 19.52
CA MET A 436 -16.58 -7.81 18.50
C MET A 436 -18.04 -8.22 18.69
N ARG A 437 -18.49 -8.48 19.92
CA ARG A 437 -19.91 -8.80 20.23
C ARG A 437 -20.85 -7.64 19.88
N GLU A 438 -20.50 -6.42 20.23
CA GLU A 438 -21.28 -5.21 19.88
C GLU A 438 -21.40 -5.03 18.36
N ALA A 439 -20.41 -5.48 17.61
CA ALA A 439 -20.40 -5.47 16.14
C ALA A 439 -21.14 -6.67 15.50
N GLY A 440 -21.73 -7.57 16.31
CA GLY A 440 -22.52 -8.71 15.83
C GLY A 440 -21.72 -9.98 15.53
N TYR A 441 -20.43 -10.03 15.90
CA TYR A 441 -19.64 -11.25 15.78
C TYR A 441 -19.98 -12.23 16.91
N LYS A 442 -20.06 -13.51 16.56
CA LYS A 442 -20.24 -14.60 17.51
C LYS A 442 -18.87 -14.98 18.09
N VAL A 443 -18.53 -14.45 19.26
CA VAL A 443 -17.24 -14.64 19.95
C VAL A 443 -17.43 -14.97 21.43
#